data_aba08a6c9c9a9bc082f3ff8c8eada219
#
_entry.id   aba08a6c9c9a9bc082f3ff8c8eada219
#
_cell.length_a   1.000
_cell.length_b   1.000
_cell.length_c   1.000
_cell.angle_alpha   90.00
_cell.angle_beta   90.00
_cell.angle_gamma   90.00
#
_symmetry.space_group_name_H-M   'P 1'
#
loop_
_entity.id
_entity.type
_entity.pdbx_description
1 polymer ?
#
loop_
_entity_poly.entity_id
_entity_poly.type
_entity_poly.pdbx_seq_one_letter_code
_entity_poly.pdbx_strand_id
1 'polypeptide(L)'
;KTLQKVGFQFQVVDFSHQNPKYQISFNGSRDTILGFSKLYDNPENIAPFMAITTCNSADQNCPFIPSATHRFHLPFVDPKHSDGSLQQEETYLKTNKQIAGEVYFIFSEVKKLLS
;
A
#
# COMPACT_ATOMS: atom_id res chain seq x y z
N LYS A 1 -4.97 -11.42 1.01
CA LYS A 1 -5.96 -11.90 2.01
C LYS A 1 -6.54 -10.75 2.85
N THR A 2 -5.69 -9.92 3.48
CA THR A 2 -6.17 -8.85 4.39
C THR A 2 -7.07 -7.83 3.69
N LEU A 3 -6.66 -7.33 2.53
CA LEU A 3 -7.47 -6.38 1.76
C LEU A 3 -8.80 -6.98 1.30
N GLN A 4 -8.84 -8.28 0.98
CA GLN A 4 -10.10 -8.95 0.63
C GLN A 4 -11.09 -8.95 1.81
N LYS A 5 -10.60 -9.09 3.04
CA LYS A 5 -11.43 -9.06 4.24
C LYS A 5 -12.08 -7.71 4.49
N VAL A 6 -11.44 -6.64 4.06
CA VAL A 6 -11.97 -5.27 4.20
C VAL A 6 -12.71 -4.78 2.95
N GLY A 7 -12.99 -5.66 1.99
CA GLY A 7 -13.90 -5.38 0.88
C GLY A 7 -13.28 -5.18 -0.48
N PHE A 8 -11.95 -5.30 -0.62
CA PHE A 8 -11.31 -5.22 -1.93
C PHE A 8 -11.47 -6.52 -2.69
N GLN A 9 -11.69 -6.42 -4.00
CA GLN A 9 -11.82 -7.55 -4.91
C GLN A 9 -10.56 -7.68 -5.76
N PHE A 10 -10.12 -8.92 -5.98
CA PHE A 10 -8.91 -9.23 -6.72
C PHE A 10 -9.23 -10.18 -7.86
N GLN A 11 -8.78 -9.82 -9.06
CA GLN A 11 -8.85 -10.68 -10.23
C GLN A 11 -7.44 -10.90 -10.76
N VAL A 12 -7.04 -12.16 -10.94
CA VAL A 12 -5.73 -12.48 -11.50
C VAL A 12 -5.76 -12.17 -12.99
N VAL A 13 -4.84 -11.31 -13.45
CA VAL A 13 -4.69 -10.95 -14.87
C VAL A 13 -3.41 -11.53 -15.49
N ASP A 14 -2.43 -11.87 -14.66
CA ASP A 14 -1.22 -12.56 -15.08
C ASP A 14 -0.80 -13.50 -13.97
N PHE A 15 -0.87 -14.80 -14.21
CA PHE A 15 -0.54 -15.82 -13.23
C PHE A 15 0.96 -16.14 -13.32
N SER A 16 1.71 -15.59 -12.38
CA SER A 16 3.11 -15.91 -12.16
C SER A 16 3.28 -16.43 -10.73
N HIS A 17 4.02 -17.51 -10.53
CA HIS A 17 4.26 -18.04 -9.19
C HIS A 17 5.03 -17.07 -8.30
N GLN A 18 5.92 -16.28 -8.89
CA GLN A 18 6.78 -15.37 -8.12
C GLN A 18 6.19 -13.98 -7.98
N ASN A 19 5.48 -13.49 -9.00
CA ASN A 19 4.95 -12.14 -9.00
C ASN A 19 3.65 -12.06 -9.82
N PRO A 20 2.55 -12.62 -9.29
CA PRO A 20 1.26 -12.52 -9.97
C PRO A 20 0.79 -11.08 -10.05
N LYS A 21 0.09 -10.75 -11.13
CA LYS A 21 -0.55 -9.44 -11.30
C LYS A 21 -2.04 -9.57 -11.05
N TYR A 22 -2.56 -8.61 -10.30
CA TYR A 22 -3.98 -8.56 -9.95
C TYR A 22 -4.61 -7.26 -10.39
N GLN A 23 -5.82 -7.36 -10.92
CA GLN A 23 -6.70 -6.21 -11.03
C GLN A 23 -7.46 -6.06 -9.73
N ILE A 24 -7.31 -4.93 -9.07
CA ILE A 24 -7.88 -4.67 -7.74
C ILE A 24 -9.01 -3.66 -7.90
N SER A 25 -10.17 -3.97 -7.33
CA SER A 25 -11.35 -3.12 -7.38
C SER A 25 -12.01 -3.03 -6.01
N PHE A 26 -12.89 -2.07 -5.85
CA PHE A 26 -13.67 -1.86 -4.63
C PHE A 26 -15.10 -1.42 -5.01
N ASN A 27 -16.08 -1.95 -4.30
CA ASN A 27 -17.48 -1.59 -4.55
C ASN A 27 -17.69 -0.08 -4.37
N GLY A 28 -18.36 0.52 -5.35
CA GLY A 28 -18.62 1.96 -5.34
C GLY A 28 -17.57 2.79 -6.08
N SER A 29 -16.47 2.18 -6.52
CA SER A 29 -15.49 2.82 -7.38
C SER A 29 -15.53 2.21 -8.78
N ARG A 30 -15.39 3.08 -9.79
CA ARG A 30 -15.23 2.64 -11.19
C ARG A 30 -13.78 2.37 -11.53
N ASP A 31 -12.87 2.88 -10.71
CA ASP A 31 -11.44 2.75 -10.96
C ASP A 31 -10.93 1.40 -10.49
N THR A 32 -9.98 0.89 -11.24
CA THR A 32 -9.25 -0.33 -10.88
C THR A 32 -7.76 -0.04 -10.85
N ILE A 33 -7.04 -0.82 -10.04
CA ILE A 33 -5.60 -0.69 -9.89
C ILE A 33 -4.95 -2.01 -10.26
N LEU A 34 -3.86 -1.95 -11.04
CA LEU A 34 -3.02 -3.11 -11.29
C LEU A 34 -2.03 -3.26 -10.14
N GLY A 35 -2.17 -4.33 -9.35
CA GLY A 35 -1.32 -4.62 -8.20
C GLY A 35 -0.36 -5.76 -8.47
N PHE A 36 0.92 -5.53 -8.23
CA PHE A 36 1.98 -6.52 -8.27
C PHE A 36 3.21 -5.98 -7.54
N SER A 37 4.15 -6.85 -7.20
CA SER A 37 5.41 -6.41 -6.59
C SER A 37 6.28 -5.72 -7.64
N LYS A 38 6.68 -4.50 -7.38
CA LYS A 38 7.48 -3.69 -8.31
C LYS A 38 8.41 -2.75 -7.58
N LEU A 39 9.50 -2.40 -8.23
CA LEU A 39 10.40 -1.36 -7.74
C LEU A 39 9.80 0.02 -7.95
N TYR A 40 10.28 1.01 -7.19
CA TYR A 40 9.78 2.38 -7.29
C TYR A 40 10.02 3.01 -8.67
N ASP A 41 11.04 2.53 -9.40
CA ASP A 41 11.40 3.01 -10.75
C ASP A 41 10.80 2.17 -11.88
N ASN A 42 9.87 1.27 -11.56
CA ASN A 42 9.21 0.45 -12.57
C ASN A 42 8.47 1.36 -13.57
N PRO A 43 8.57 1.10 -14.89
CA PRO A 43 7.91 1.93 -15.91
C PRO A 43 6.38 1.93 -15.83
N GLU A 44 5.76 0.96 -15.13
CA GLU A 44 4.32 0.96 -14.88
C GLU A 44 3.90 2.05 -13.88
N ASN A 45 4.83 2.65 -13.15
CA ASN A 45 4.53 3.73 -12.23
C ASN A 45 4.26 5.04 -12.97
N ILE A 46 3.23 5.73 -12.54
CA ILE A 46 2.87 7.04 -13.10
C ILE A 46 3.84 8.09 -12.60
N ALA A 47 4.33 8.94 -13.49
CA ALA A 47 5.17 10.09 -13.15
C ALA A 47 4.47 11.38 -13.63
N PRO A 48 4.63 12.52 -12.93
CA PRO A 48 5.33 12.69 -11.65
C PRO A 48 4.58 12.06 -10.47
N PHE A 49 5.29 11.79 -9.37
CA PHE A 49 4.69 11.16 -8.20
C PHE A 49 5.27 11.70 -6.90
N MET A 50 4.51 11.59 -5.82
CA MET A 50 5.01 11.78 -4.45
C MET A 50 5.29 10.41 -3.84
N ALA A 51 6.37 10.32 -3.08
CA ALA A 51 6.73 9.08 -2.41
C ALA A 51 6.39 9.16 -0.92
N ILE A 52 5.73 8.12 -0.43
CA ILE A 52 5.50 7.93 1.00
C ILE A 52 6.19 6.61 1.37
N THR A 53 7.26 6.69 2.15
CA THR A 53 7.96 5.51 2.64
C THR A 53 7.33 5.07 3.96
N THR A 54 7.08 3.78 4.10
CA THR A 54 6.34 3.22 5.23
C THR A 54 7.19 2.32 6.13
N CYS A 55 8.45 2.10 5.78
CA CYS A 55 9.38 1.33 6.58
C CYS A 55 9.62 2.01 7.92
N ASN A 56 9.83 1.23 9.00
CA ASN A 56 10.13 1.82 10.30
C ASN A 56 11.59 2.31 10.36
N SER A 57 11.91 3.10 11.40
CA SER A 57 13.25 3.71 11.54
C SER A 57 14.39 2.71 11.73
N ALA A 58 14.09 1.46 12.10
CA ALA A 58 15.08 0.40 12.24
C ALA A 58 15.39 -0.30 10.90
N ASP A 59 14.61 -0.03 9.87
CA ASP A 59 14.79 -0.65 8.56
C ASP A 59 15.85 0.10 7.77
N GLN A 60 17.05 -0.50 7.67
CA GLN A 60 18.17 0.07 6.94
C GLN A 60 17.99 0.00 5.41
N ASN A 61 17.03 -0.76 4.93
CA ASN A 61 16.73 -0.91 3.52
C ASN A 61 15.64 0.05 3.02
N CYS A 62 15.23 0.99 3.87
CA CYS A 62 14.23 2.00 3.48
C CYS A 62 14.83 2.91 2.40
N PRO A 63 14.31 2.91 1.17
CA PRO A 63 14.95 3.61 0.06
C PRO A 63 14.78 5.11 0.14
N PHE A 64 15.79 5.83 -0.34
CA PHE A 64 15.64 7.23 -0.72
C PHE A 64 15.25 7.27 -2.20
N ILE A 65 14.19 8.00 -2.53
CA ILE A 65 13.61 8.03 -3.89
C ILE A 65 13.82 9.42 -4.50
N PRO A 66 14.96 9.67 -5.18
CA PRO A 66 15.29 11.02 -5.68
C PRO A 66 14.36 11.50 -6.79
N SER A 67 13.74 10.61 -7.55
CA SER A 67 12.85 10.95 -8.66
C SER A 67 11.46 11.42 -8.23
N ALA A 68 11.12 11.27 -6.95
CA ALA A 68 9.84 11.77 -6.44
C ALA A 68 9.83 13.30 -6.36
N THR A 69 8.70 13.93 -6.68
CA THR A 69 8.52 15.37 -6.54
C THR A 69 8.54 15.82 -5.08
N HIS A 70 7.96 14.99 -4.20
CA HIS A 70 7.97 15.17 -2.74
C HIS A 70 8.16 13.82 -2.07
N ARG A 71 8.79 13.83 -0.91
CA ARG A 71 9.07 12.63 -0.12
C ARG A 71 8.57 12.84 1.30
N PHE A 72 7.79 11.88 1.77
CA PHE A 72 7.26 11.86 3.13
C PHE A 72 7.59 10.52 3.76
N HIS A 73 7.81 10.50 5.06
CA HIS A 73 8.05 9.28 5.81
C HIS A 73 6.91 9.06 6.79
N LEU A 74 6.17 7.97 6.60
CA LEU A 74 5.04 7.60 7.45
C LEU A 74 5.28 6.17 7.95
N PRO A 75 6.08 6.00 9.01
CA PRO A 75 6.53 4.68 9.42
C PRO A 75 5.42 3.86 10.06
N PHE A 76 5.39 2.57 9.70
CA PHE A 76 4.54 1.56 10.33
C PHE A 76 5.40 0.36 10.71
N VAL A 77 4.97 -0.36 11.74
CA VAL A 77 5.57 -1.66 12.07
C VAL A 77 5.05 -2.67 11.05
N ASP A 78 5.97 -3.32 10.33
CA ASP A 78 5.59 -4.33 9.34
C ASP A 78 4.96 -5.54 10.07
N PRO A 79 3.72 -5.91 9.73
CA PRO A 79 3.04 -7.03 10.37
C PRO A 79 3.68 -8.38 10.05
N LYS A 80 4.64 -8.42 9.12
CA LYS A 80 5.37 -9.63 8.73
C LYS A 80 6.03 -10.34 9.92
N HIS A 81 6.38 -9.60 10.98
CA HIS A 81 6.94 -10.19 12.20
C HIS A 81 6.02 -11.24 12.84
N SER A 82 4.73 -11.19 12.54
CA SER A 82 3.72 -12.13 13.05
C SER A 82 3.49 -13.35 12.15
N ASP A 83 4.16 -13.42 10.99
CA ASP A 83 3.98 -14.51 10.03
C ASP A 83 4.23 -15.87 10.68
N GLY A 84 3.31 -16.82 10.42
CA GLY A 84 3.37 -18.15 10.99
C GLY A 84 2.86 -18.26 12.42
N SER A 85 2.52 -17.15 13.09
CA SER A 85 1.95 -17.16 14.43
C SER A 85 0.42 -17.24 14.40
N LEU A 86 -0.17 -17.56 15.58
CA LEU A 86 -1.63 -17.55 15.71
C LEU A 86 -2.24 -16.16 15.60
N GLN A 87 -1.42 -15.10 15.79
CA GLN A 87 -1.84 -13.71 15.76
C GLN A 87 -1.66 -13.07 14.38
N GLN A 88 -1.18 -13.80 13.39
CA GLN A 88 -0.87 -13.26 12.06
C GLN A 88 -2.03 -12.48 11.46
N GLU A 89 -3.20 -13.07 11.40
CA GLU A 89 -4.38 -12.47 10.79
C GLU A 89 -4.81 -11.18 11.51
N GLU A 90 -4.84 -11.23 12.84
CA GLU A 90 -5.21 -10.08 13.67
C GLU A 90 -4.19 -8.95 13.53
N THR A 91 -2.90 -9.27 13.50
CA THR A 91 -1.82 -8.28 13.35
C THR A 91 -1.91 -7.58 12.00
N TYR A 92 -2.13 -8.32 10.93
CA TYR A 92 -2.31 -7.72 9.59
C TYR A 92 -3.55 -6.83 9.51
N LEU A 93 -4.66 -7.24 10.11
CA LEU A 93 -5.87 -6.42 10.15
C LEU A 93 -5.66 -5.14 10.97
N LYS A 94 -4.95 -5.23 12.09
CA LYS A 94 -4.63 -4.08 12.93
C LYS A 94 -3.78 -3.07 12.17
N THR A 95 -2.72 -3.51 11.51
CA THR A 95 -1.86 -2.65 10.70
C THR A 95 -2.64 -2.04 9.53
N ASN A 96 -3.46 -2.82 8.86
CA ASN A 96 -4.33 -2.32 7.79
C ASN A 96 -5.22 -1.19 8.29
N LYS A 97 -5.82 -1.34 9.46
CA LYS A 97 -6.68 -0.32 10.08
C LYS A 97 -5.90 0.94 10.43
N GLN A 98 -4.68 0.82 10.93
CA GLN A 98 -3.81 1.95 11.23
C GLN A 98 -3.50 2.74 9.96
N ILE A 99 -3.09 2.06 8.90
CA ILE A 99 -2.78 2.69 7.61
C ILE A 99 -4.02 3.36 7.03
N ALA A 100 -5.16 2.67 7.06
CA ALA A 100 -6.42 3.22 6.56
C ALA A 100 -6.82 4.49 7.31
N GLY A 101 -6.63 4.53 8.62
CA GLY A 101 -6.89 5.72 9.43
C GLY A 101 -6.03 6.91 9.04
N GLU A 102 -4.73 6.68 8.84
CA GLU A 102 -3.81 7.73 8.42
C GLU A 102 -4.12 8.23 7.00
N VAL A 103 -4.40 7.33 6.07
CA VAL A 103 -4.77 7.69 4.70
C VAL A 103 -6.08 8.48 4.70
N TYR A 104 -7.06 8.06 5.47
CA TYR A 104 -8.33 8.78 5.61
C TYR A 104 -8.10 10.20 6.14
N PHE A 105 -7.27 10.36 7.17
CA PHE A 105 -6.95 11.66 7.73
C PHE A 105 -6.27 12.55 6.67
N ILE A 106 -5.24 12.05 5.99
CA ILE A 106 -4.50 12.81 4.97
C ILE A 106 -5.46 13.32 3.88
N PHE A 107 -6.27 12.44 3.31
CA PHE A 107 -7.17 12.82 2.23
C PHE A 107 -8.33 13.70 2.70
N SER A 108 -8.75 13.58 3.97
CA SER A 108 -9.73 14.50 4.56
C SER A 108 -9.16 15.92 4.64
N GLU A 109 -7.89 16.07 5.02
CA GLU A 109 -7.23 17.37 5.05
C GLU A 109 -7.03 17.95 3.64
N VAL A 110 -6.62 17.10 2.68
CA VAL A 110 -6.50 17.53 1.27
C VAL A 110 -7.84 18.03 0.74
N LYS A 111 -8.93 17.33 1.05
CA LYS A 111 -10.29 17.74 0.63
C LYS A 111 -10.65 19.11 1.18
N LYS A 112 -10.32 19.41 2.43
CA LYS A 112 -10.55 20.73 3.02
C LYS A 112 -9.79 21.83 2.29
N LEU A 113 -8.55 21.56 1.89
CA LEU A 113 -7.71 22.52 1.16
C LEU A 113 -8.20 22.78 -0.26
N LEU A 114 -8.89 21.83 -0.88
CA LEU A 114 -9.40 21.92 -2.25
C LEU A 114 -10.81 22.49 -2.33
N SER A 115 -11.51 22.61 -1.21
CA SER A 115 -12.90 23.08 -1.17
C SER A 115 -13.03 24.59 -0.93
#